data_4906761ee5b35cb68f39156e2e2aa205
#
_entry.id   4906761ee5b35cb68f39156e2e2aa205
#
_cell.length_a   1.000
_cell.length_b   1.000
_cell.length_c   1.000
_cell.angle_alpha   90.00
_cell.angle_beta   90.00
_cell.angle_gamma   90.00
#
_symmetry.space_group_name_H-M   'P 1'
#
loop_
_entity.id
_entity.type
_entity.pdbx_description
1 polymer ?
#
loop_
_entity_poly.entity_id
_entity_poly.type
_entity_poly.pdbx_seq_one_letter_code
_entity_poly.pdbx_strand_id
1 'polypeptide(L)' 'MNLNMVELQNLRHLISEHANVEKKLNFYAEQASDPQVRQMFQQSAQSCSQTRQKLMTFLG' A
#
# COMPACT_ATOMS: atom_id res chain seq x y z
N MET A 1 0.28 2.13 -21.85
CA MET A 1 -0.99 1.41 -21.63
C MET A 1 -2.15 2.38 -21.73
N ASN A 2 -3.18 2.04 -22.51
CA ASN A 2 -4.35 2.88 -22.66
C ASN A 2 -5.40 2.50 -21.62
N LEU A 3 -5.60 3.37 -20.65
CA LEU A 3 -6.62 3.17 -19.63
C LEU A 3 -7.84 4.02 -19.97
N ASN A 4 -9.04 3.46 -19.85
CA ASN A 4 -10.25 4.26 -19.92
C ASN A 4 -10.43 5.05 -18.61
N MET A 5 -11.41 5.95 -18.60
CA MET A 5 -11.63 6.83 -17.46
C MET A 5 -11.94 6.08 -16.17
N VAL A 6 -12.75 5.02 -16.26
CA VAL A 6 -13.14 4.22 -15.09
C VAL A 6 -11.92 3.46 -14.54
N GLU A 7 -11.14 2.86 -15.43
CA GLU A 7 -9.92 2.16 -15.02
C GLU A 7 -8.91 3.10 -14.36
N LEU A 8 -8.77 4.31 -14.90
CA LEU A 8 -7.89 5.31 -14.32
C LEU A 8 -8.33 5.74 -12.93
N GLN A 9 -9.63 5.96 -12.74
CA GLN A 9 -10.18 6.29 -11.42
C GLN A 9 -9.97 5.15 -10.42
N ASN A 10 -10.22 3.92 -10.85
CA ASN A 10 -10.03 2.74 -10.00
C ASN A 10 -8.56 2.59 -9.61
N LEU A 11 -7.65 2.83 -10.55
CA LEU A 11 -6.22 2.75 -10.29
C LEU A 11 -5.78 3.78 -9.25
N ARG A 12 -6.22 5.04 -9.40
CA ARG A 12 -5.90 6.10 -8.45
C ARG A 12 -6.45 5.78 -7.06
N HIS A 13 -7.68 5.27 -7.01
CA HIS A 13 -8.32 4.89 -5.75
C HIS A 13 -7.52 3.79 -5.05
N LEU A 14 -7.12 2.77 -5.81
CA LEU A 14 -6.36 1.65 -5.28
C LEU A 14 -4.99 2.10 -4.75
N ILE A 15 -4.32 3.00 -5.46
CA ILE A 15 -3.05 3.58 -5.01
C ILE A 15 -3.23 4.29 -3.67
N SER A 16 -4.30 5.09 -3.54
CA SER A 16 -4.61 5.80 -2.29
C SER A 16 -4.90 4.83 -1.15
N GLU A 17 -5.66 3.77 -1.43
CA GLU A 17 -5.97 2.75 -0.42
C GLU A 17 -4.71 2.07 0.09
N HIS A 18 -3.80 1.70 -0.80
CA HIS A 18 -2.54 1.07 -0.40
C HIS A 18 -1.69 2.02 0.44
N ALA A 19 -1.66 3.31 0.10
CA ALA A 19 -0.94 4.30 0.90
C ALA A 19 -1.51 4.42 2.32
N ASN A 20 -2.85 4.40 2.45
CA ASN A 20 -3.51 4.49 3.75
C ASN A 20 -3.27 3.24 4.59
N VAL A 21 -3.36 2.06 3.97
CA VAL A 21 -3.12 0.78 4.66
C VAL A 21 -1.67 0.69 5.11
N GLU A 22 -0.73 1.16 4.29
CA GLU A 22 0.69 1.21 4.65
C GLU A 22 0.90 2.03 5.92
N LYS A 23 0.28 3.21 6.03
CA LYS A 23 0.37 4.06 7.21
C LYS A 23 -0.19 3.36 8.44
N LYS A 24 -1.34 2.71 8.30
CA LYS A 24 -1.97 1.97 9.41
C LYS A 24 -1.09 0.83 9.88
N LEU A 25 -0.51 0.08 8.95
CA LEU A 25 0.35 -1.05 9.28
C LEU A 25 1.62 -0.60 10.00
N ASN A 26 2.22 0.50 9.58
CA ASN A 26 3.38 1.08 10.26
C ASN A 26 3.02 1.52 11.67
N PHE A 27 1.85 2.12 11.83
CA PHE A 27 1.36 2.52 13.16
C PHE A 27 1.16 1.29 14.05
N TYR A 28 0.54 0.24 13.54
CA TYR A 28 0.34 -1.00 14.29
C TYR A 28 1.68 -1.63 14.68
N ALA A 29 2.67 -1.56 13.79
CA ALA A 29 4.01 -2.06 14.09
C ALA A 29 4.63 -1.31 15.28
N GLU A 30 4.45 0.00 15.34
CA GLU A 30 4.93 0.80 16.47
C GLU A 30 4.24 0.43 17.78
N GLN A 31 2.96 0.05 17.72
CA GLN A 31 2.18 -0.31 18.91
C GLN A 31 2.40 -1.75 19.36
N ALA A 32 2.91 -2.61 18.49
CA ALA A 32 3.07 -4.02 18.80
C ALA A 32 4.21 -4.23 19.79
N SER A 33 3.93 -4.93 20.89
CA SER A 33 4.94 -5.29 21.88
C SER A 33 5.66 -6.58 21.53
N ASP A 34 5.00 -7.47 20.78
CA ASP A 34 5.60 -8.74 20.34
C ASP A 34 6.47 -8.50 19.10
N PRO A 35 7.76 -8.91 19.15
CA PRO A 35 8.67 -8.68 18.01
C PRO A 35 8.23 -9.37 16.71
N GLN A 36 7.62 -10.55 16.81
CA GLN A 36 7.17 -11.28 15.62
C GLN A 36 5.96 -10.59 14.98
N VAL A 37 5.04 -10.11 15.80
CA VAL A 37 3.88 -9.35 15.34
C VAL A 37 4.33 -8.04 14.70
N ARG A 38 5.27 -7.35 15.33
CA ARG A 38 5.84 -6.11 14.79
C ARG A 38 6.44 -6.36 13.41
N GLN A 39 7.23 -7.41 13.28
CA GLN A 39 7.88 -7.76 12.00
C GLN A 39 6.84 -8.07 10.94
N MET A 40 5.76 -8.77 11.30
CA MET A 40 4.67 -9.08 10.37
C MET A 40 4.03 -7.80 9.83
N PHE A 41 3.72 -6.83 10.71
CA PHE A 41 3.16 -5.56 10.28
C PHE A 41 4.12 -4.77 9.40
N GLN A 42 5.42 -4.77 9.73
CA GLN A 42 6.43 -4.08 8.92
C GLN A 42 6.54 -4.68 7.53
N GLN A 43 6.53 -6.02 7.43
CA GLN A 43 6.59 -6.70 6.13
C GLN A 43 5.33 -6.43 5.30
N SER A 44 4.17 -6.41 5.94
CA SER A 44 2.91 -6.09 5.26
C SER A 44 2.90 -4.65 4.75
N ALA A 45 3.41 -3.71 5.55
CA ALA A 45 3.54 -2.31 5.13
C ALA A 45 4.47 -2.18 3.91
N GLN A 46 5.57 -2.91 3.91
CA GLN A 46 6.52 -2.91 2.80
C GLN A 46 5.88 -3.47 1.54
N SER A 47 5.09 -4.54 1.66
CA SER A 47 4.35 -5.11 0.51
C SER A 47 3.36 -4.10 -0.06
N CYS A 48 2.66 -3.35 0.79
CA CYS A 48 1.75 -2.28 0.34
C CYS A 48 2.50 -1.20 -0.42
N SER A 49 3.66 -0.80 0.08
CA SER A 49 4.51 0.20 -0.58
C SER A 49 4.95 -0.27 -1.97
N GLN A 50 5.41 -1.50 -2.08
CA GLN A 50 5.85 -2.08 -3.36
C GLN A 50 4.69 -2.17 -4.35
N THR A 51 3.53 -2.63 -3.89
CA THR A 51 2.34 -2.71 -4.74
C THR A 51 1.92 -1.33 -5.22
N ARG A 52 1.91 -0.34 -4.33
CA ARG A 52 1.56 1.04 -4.67
C ARG A 52 2.51 1.60 -5.74
N GLN A 53 3.81 1.39 -5.57
CA GLN A 53 4.82 1.85 -6.54
C GLN A 53 4.61 1.19 -7.90
N LYS A 54 4.31 -0.11 -7.91
CA LYS A 54 4.04 -0.84 -9.14
C LYS A 54 2.79 -0.30 -9.85
N LEU A 55 1.73 -0.03 -9.09
CA LEU A 55 0.51 0.55 -9.65
C LEU A 55 0.75 1.93 -10.23
N MET A 56 1.60 2.73 -9.59
CA MET A 56 1.92 4.07 -10.08
C MET A 56 2.61 4.07 -11.44
N THR A 57 3.31 3.00 -11.79
CA THR A 57 3.95 2.89 -13.10
C THR A 57 2.94 2.89 -14.25
N PHE A 58 1.70 2.48 -13.99
CA PHE A 58 0.64 2.50 -15.00
C PHE A 58 0.09 3.90 -15.28
N LEU A 59 0.39 4.87 -14.44
CA LEU A 59 -0.03 6.25 -14.65
C LEU A 59 0.84 7.00 -15.64
N GLY A 60 1.91 6.40 -16.06
CA GLY A 60 2.82 7.00 -17.00
C GLY A 60 4.20 7.19 -16.45
#